data_079729057b44b4d6fc61aabb86b98ad4
#
_entry.id   079729057b44b4d6fc61aabb86b98ad4
#
_cell.length_a   1.000
_cell.length_b   1.000
_cell.length_c   1.000
_cell.angle_alpha   90.00
_cell.angle_beta   90.00
_cell.angle_gamma   90.00
#
_symmetry.space_group_name_H-M   'P 1'
#
loop_
_entity.id
_entity.type
_entity.pdbx_description
1 polymer ?
#
loop_
_entity_poly.entity_id
_entity_poly.type
_entity_poly.pdbx_seq_one_letter_code
_entity_poly.pdbx_strand_id
1 'polypeptide(L)'
;MTSTQVTERPLGPRTDARTVRRALRAEKAQLLRWRRLLRARLDLAVAGYAPPDTLGAMSWEILPEAQMSLPRPQDLLEAVDVGVTEDEVALMQRLRRLDRQLAAYGARLDAALEASTQQIMWNLASPRPNQQDDPR
;
A
#
# COMPACT_ATOMS: atom_id res chain seq x y z
N MET A 1 20.24 32.09 35.66
CA MET A 1 19.84 31.47 34.40
C MET A 1 20.43 30.07 34.36
N THR A 2 19.67 29.09 34.80
CA THR A 2 20.10 27.70 34.85
C THR A 2 19.58 27.01 33.58
N SER A 3 20.49 26.76 32.64
CA SER A 3 20.23 25.93 31.47
C SER A 3 20.15 24.49 31.92
N THR A 4 18.93 23.95 31.94
CA THR A 4 18.73 22.53 32.09
C THR A 4 19.09 21.85 30.77
N GLN A 5 20.30 21.29 30.67
CA GLN A 5 20.67 20.38 29.61
C GLN A 5 19.88 19.09 29.81
N VAL A 6 18.88 18.88 28.95
CA VAL A 6 18.24 17.58 28.80
C VAL A 6 19.27 16.68 28.11
N THR A 7 19.92 15.83 28.90
CA THR A 7 20.80 14.79 28.37
C THR A 7 19.92 13.74 27.69
N GLU A 8 19.76 13.87 26.37
CA GLU A 8 19.23 12.78 25.57
C GLU A 8 20.18 11.58 25.71
N ARG A 9 19.70 10.60 26.45
CA ARG A 9 20.38 9.31 26.58
C ARG A 9 20.31 8.63 25.20
N PRO A 10 21.44 8.36 24.52
CA PRO A 10 21.39 7.65 23.24
C PRO A 10 20.80 6.26 23.49
N LEU A 11 19.65 6.03 22.89
CA LEU A 11 19.04 4.70 22.84
C LEU A 11 20.05 3.74 22.23
N GLY A 12 20.43 2.69 22.97
CA GLY A 12 21.44 1.74 22.53
C GLY A 12 21.13 1.13 21.17
N PRO A 13 22.13 0.69 20.41
CA PRO A 13 22.00 0.32 18.99
C PRO A 13 20.94 -0.75 18.68
N ARG A 14 20.56 -1.55 19.65
CA ARG A 14 19.50 -2.58 19.50
C ARG A 14 18.10 -2.00 19.54
N THR A 15 17.87 -1.00 20.40
CA THR A 15 16.55 -0.32 20.49
C THR A 15 16.32 0.50 19.25
N ASP A 16 17.36 1.12 18.72
CA ASP A 16 17.30 1.94 17.53
C ASP A 16 16.94 1.12 16.28
N ALA A 17 17.60 -0.01 16.03
CA ALA A 17 17.31 -0.88 14.88
C ALA A 17 15.88 -1.42 14.89
N ARG A 18 15.34 -1.79 16.05
CA ARG A 18 13.94 -2.25 16.17
C ARG A 18 12.94 -1.12 15.94
N THR A 19 13.25 0.06 16.42
CA THR A 19 12.42 1.26 16.24
C THR A 19 12.38 1.66 14.76
N VAL A 20 13.52 1.68 14.09
CA VAL A 20 13.63 1.93 12.64
C VAL A 20 12.82 0.91 11.86
N ARG A 21 12.96 -0.37 12.17
CA ARG A 21 12.21 -1.43 11.49
C ARG A 21 10.70 -1.31 11.67
N ARG A 22 10.25 -0.94 12.87
CA ARG A 22 8.82 -0.67 13.12
C ARG A 22 8.32 0.49 12.30
N ALA A 23 9.08 1.59 12.22
CA ALA A 23 8.75 2.75 11.39
C ALA A 23 8.68 2.39 9.90
N LEU A 24 9.63 1.61 9.38
CA LEU A 24 9.62 1.13 8.00
C LEU A 24 8.40 0.26 7.68
N ARG A 25 8.00 -0.62 8.59
CA ARG A 25 6.80 -1.44 8.42
C ARG A 25 5.52 -0.61 8.42
N ALA A 26 5.43 0.38 9.29
CA ALA A 26 4.30 1.29 9.34
C ALA A 26 4.20 2.10 8.04
N GLU A 27 5.32 2.61 7.54
CA GLU A 27 5.39 3.32 6.26
C GLU A 27 4.96 2.42 5.10
N LYS A 28 5.45 1.19 5.06
CA LYS A 28 5.04 0.21 4.03
C LYS A 28 3.55 -0.09 4.08
N ALA A 29 2.95 -0.20 5.25
CA ALA A 29 1.52 -0.42 5.40
C ALA A 29 0.71 0.74 4.81
N GLN A 30 1.12 1.98 5.05
CA GLN A 30 0.51 3.18 4.47
C GLN A 30 0.67 3.22 2.95
N LEU A 31 1.87 2.89 2.44
CA LEU A 31 2.14 2.79 1.01
C LEU A 31 1.18 1.81 0.32
N LEU A 32 1.02 0.62 0.88
CA LEU A 32 0.14 -0.42 0.32
C LEU A 32 -1.33 0.02 0.33
N ARG A 33 -1.74 0.74 1.37
CA ARG A 33 -3.08 1.34 1.44
C ARG A 33 -3.30 2.35 0.32
N TRP A 34 -2.37 3.28 0.10
CA TRP A 34 -2.45 4.25 -0.97
C TRP A 34 -2.46 3.60 -2.35
N ARG A 35 -1.63 2.58 -2.58
CA ARG A 35 -1.63 1.85 -3.85
C ARG A 35 -2.98 1.16 -4.12
N ARG A 36 -3.61 0.59 -3.10
CA ARG A 36 -4.97 0.03 -3.25
C ARG A 36 -5.99 1.08 -3.64
N LEU A 37 -5.95 2.26 -3.01
CA LEU A 37 -6.85 3.36 -3.32
C LEU A 37 -6.64 3.88 -4.75
N LEU A 38 -5.39 4.04 -5.18
CA LEU A 38 -5.07 4.46 -6.55
C LEU A 38 -5.57 3.44 -7.58
N ARG A 39 -5.39 2.15 -7.33
CA ARG A 39 -5.88 1.09 -8.20
C ARG A 39 -7.41 1.07 -8.27
N ALA A 40 -8.08 1.15 -7.14
CA ALA A 40 -9.54 1.21 -7.09
C ALA A 40 -10.07 2.43 -7.88
N ARG A 41 -9.43 3.58 -7.76
CA ARG A 41 -9.81 4.77 -8.53
C ARG A 41 -9.53 4.60 -10.02
N LEU A 42 -8.41 3.93 -10.38
CA LEU A 42 -8.08 3.61 -11.76
C LEU A 42 -9.10 2.63 -12.36
N ASP A 43 -9.49 1.61 -11.62
CA ASP A 43 -10.50 0.63 -12.06
C ASP A 43 -11.83 1.31 -12.34
N LEU A 44 -12.23 2.27 -11.50
CA LEU A 44 -13.42 3.09 -11.73
C LEU A 44 -13.30 3.96 -12.99
N ALA A 45 -12.14 4.56 -13.23
CA ALA A 45 -11.91 5.36 -14.41
C ALA A 45 -11.91 4.49 -15.68
N VAL A 46 -11.30 3.31 -15.64
CA VAL A 46 -11.30 2.33 -16.76
C VAL A 46 -12.73 1.84 -17.04
N ALA A 47 -13.49 1.52 -15.99
CA ALA A 47 -14.87 1.07 -16.12
C ALA A 47 -15.76 2.14 -16.77
N GLY A 48 -15.53 3.42 -16.46
CA GLY A 48 -16.24 4.53 -17.09
C GLY A 48 -15.85 4.76 -18.56
N TYR A 49 -14.57 4.47 -18.92
CA TYR A 49 -14.06 4.67 -20.27
C TYR A 49 -14.48 3.57 -21.25
N ALA A 50 -14.51 2.34 -20.79
CA ALA A 50 -14.91 1.19 -21.59
C ALA A 50 -16.17 0.57 -20.96
N PRO A 51 -17.34 1.16 -21.15
CA PRO A 51 -18.55 0.49 -20.76
C PRO A 51 -18.60 -0.83 -21.52
N PRO A 52 -18.77 -1.94 -20.83
CA PRO A 52 -18.78 -3.23 -21.47
C PRO A 52 -20.01 -3.31 -22.40
N ASP A 53 -19.77 -3.33 -23.68
CA ASP A 53 -20.81 -3.55 -24.71
C ASP A 53 -21.52 -4.89 -24.49
N THR A 54 -20.89 -5.77 -23.77
CA THR A 54 -21.39 -7.12 -23.53
C THR A 54 -21.10 -7.55 -22.10
N LEU A 55 -21.44 -6.75 -21.09
CA LEU A 55 -21.51 -7.26 -19.74
C LEU A 55 -22.58 -8.33 -19.67
N GLY A 56 -22.06 -9.55 -19.91
CA GLY A 56 -22.83 -10.73 -19.72
C GLY A 56 -24.24 -10.54 -20.20
N ALA A 57 -24.49 -10.68 -21.49
CA ALA A 57 -25.87 -10.87 -21.94
C ALA A 57 -26.43 -12.07 -21.18
N MET A 58 -26.77 -11.82 -19.92
CA MET A 58 -27.60 -12.77 -19.17
C MET A 58 -28.85 -12.93 -19.96
N SER A 59 -29.17 -14.16 -20.37
CA SER A 59 -30.30 -14.40 -21.26
C SER A 59 -31.65 -14.14 -20.55
N TRP A 60 -31.65 -14.03 -19.22
CA TRP A 60 -32.84 -13.83 -18.38
C TRP A 60 -33.91 -14.93 -18.54
N GLU A 61 -33.72 -15.84 -19.48
CA GLU A 61 -34.66 -16.88 -19.86
C GLU A 61 -34.43 -18.23 -19.15
N ILE A 62 -33.27 -18.41 -18.50
CA ILE A 62 -32.88 -19.68 -17.87
C ILE A 62 -33.78 -20.02 -16.66
N LEU A 63 -34.20 -18.98 -15.92
CA LEU A 63 -35.07 -19.11 -14.76
C LEU A 63 -36.28 -18.18 -14.90
N PRO A 64 -37.30 -18.53 -15.66
CA PRO A 64 -38.47 -17.67 -15.91
C PRO A 64 -39.20 -17.20 -14.64
N GLU A 65 -39.22 -18.02 -13.62
CA GLU A 65 -39.82 -17.70 -12.33
C GLU A 65 -39.09 -16.63 -11.54
N ALA A 66 -37.80 -16.39 -11.84
CA ALA A 66 -36.96 -15.39 -11.19
C ALA A 66 -37.01 -14.02 -11.88
N GLN A 67 -37.62 -13.91 -13.07
CA GLN A 67 -37.64 -12.67 -13.87
C GLN A 67 -38.21 -11.46 -13.14
N MET A 68 -39.21 -11.68 -12.29
CA MET A 68 -39.85 -10.61 -11.52
C MET A 68 -38.96 -9.98 -10.46
N SER A 69 -37.94 -10.70 -9.99
CA SER A 69 -37.00 -10.24 -8.96
C SER A 69 -35.68 -9.71 -9.52
N LEU A 70 -35.47 -9.81 -10.82
CA LEU A 70 -34.24 -9.38 -11.46
C LEU A 70 -34.31 -7.90 -11.86
N PRO A 71 -33.21 -7.14 -11.73
CA PRO A 71 -33.13 -5.79 -12.25
C PRO A 71 -33.17 -5.81 -13.78
N ARG A 72 -33.71 -4.76 -14.37
CA ARG A 72 -33.71 -4.62 -15.84
C ARG A 72 -32.27 -4.41 -16.34
N PRO A 73 -31.90 -4.96 -17.52
CA PRO A 73 -30.59 -4.78 -18.10
C PRO A 73 -30.19 -3.29 -18.24
N GLN A 74 -31.15 -2.43 -18.57
CA GLN A 74 -30.90 -0.99 -18.67
C GLN A 74 -30.54 -0.35 -17.33
N ASP A 75 -31.17 -0.77 -16.24
CA ASP A 75 -30.86 -0.22 -14.91
C ASP A 75 -29.42 -0.59 -14.48
N LEU A 76 -28.96 -1.79 -14.86
CA LEU A 76 -27.57 -2.21 -14.63
C LEU A 76 -26.58 -1.40 -15.47
N LEU A 77 -26.87 -1.19 -16.76
CA LEU A 77 -26.03 -0.39 -17.65
C LEU A 77 -25.92 1.06 -17.17
N GLU A 78 -27.04 1.68 -16.81
CA GLU A 78 -27.07 3.04 -16.28
C GLU A 78 -26.29 3.17 -14.96
N ALA A 79 -26.37 2.16 -14.08
CA ALA A 79 -25.66 2.15 -12.83
C ALA A 79 -24.12 2.03 -13.00
N VAL A 80 -23.69 1.36 -14.07
CA VAL A 80 -22.27 1.15 -14.38
C VAL A 80 -21.70 2.25 -15.28
N ASP A 81 -22.55 2.90 -16.07
CA ASP A 81 -22.15 3.98 -16.98
C ASP A 81 -21.85 5.27 -16.18
N VAL A 82 -20.59 5.55 -16.04
CA VAL A 82 -20.09 6.74 -15.31
C VAL A 82 -19.92 7.95 -16.25
N GLY A 83 -20.09 7.77 -17.54
CA GLY A 83 -19.79 8.77 -18.57
C GLY A 83 -18.29 9.06 -18.68
N VAL A 84 -17.80 9.15 -19.91
CA VAL A 84 -16.38 9.47 -20.19
C VAL A 84 -16.25 10.96 -20.46
N THR A 85 -15.44 11.66 -19.67
CA THR A 85 -14.96 12.99 -19.98
C THR A 85 -13.55 12.91 -20.55
N GLU A 86 -13.12 13.89 -21.36
CA GLU A 86 -11.76 13.94 -21.90
C GLU A 86 -10.69 13.93 -20.78
N ASP A 87 -11.03 14.46 -19.61
CA ASP A 87 -10.17 14.48 -18.43
C ASP A 87 -9.93 13.08 -17.82
N GLU A 88 -10.77 12.09 -18.11
CA GLU A 88 -10.63 10.73 -17.59
C GLU A 88 -9.36 10.04 -18.10
N VAL A 89 -8.95 10.28 -19.34
CA VAL A 89 -7.71 9.74 -19.92
C VAL A 89 -6.50 10.33 -19.18
N ALA A 90 -6.50 11.62 -18.96
CA ALA A 90 -5.45 12.31 -18.21
C ALA A 90 -5.39 11.81 -16.75
N LEU A 91 -6.54 11.59 -16.14
CA LEU A 91 -6.66 11.03 -14.80
C LEU A 91 -6.07 9.61 -14.74
N MET A 92 -6.42 8.73 -15.69
CA MET A 92 -5.86 7.36 -15.75
C MET A 92 -4.33 7.38 -15.88
N GLN A 93 -3.78 8.25 -16.73
CA GLN A 93 -2.35 8.41 -16.90
C GLN A 93 -1.68 8.88 -15.59
N ARG A 94 -2.28 9.84 -14.92
CA ARG A 94 -1.80 10.35 -13.62
C ARG A 94 -1.82 9.26 -12.55
N LEU A 95 -2.92 8.51 -12.45
CA LEU A 95 -3.05 7.42 -11.48
C LEU A 95 -2.00 6.32 -11.69
N ARG A 96 -1.77 5.93 -12.94
CA ARG A 96 -0.72 4.95 -13.29
C ARG A 96 0.68 5.46 -12.95
N ARG A 97 0.95 6.74 -13.21
CA ARG A 97 2.23 7.35 -12.86
C ARG A 97 2.45 7.37 -11.36
N LEU A 98 1.45 7.78 -10.59
CA LEU A 98 1.52 7.78 -9.12
C LEU A 98 1.72 6.37 -8.55
N ASP A 99 1.02 5.36 -9.07
CA ASP A 99 1.21 3.97 -8.64
C ASP A 99 2.63 3.48 -8.92
N ARG A 100 3.21 3.82 -10.10
CA ARG A 100 4.62 3.49 -10.40
C ARG A 100 5.61 4.16 -9.46
N GLN A 101 5.36 5.43 -9.11
CA GLN A 101 6.21 6.16 -8.15
C GLN A 101 6.16 5.51 -6.77
N LEU A 102 4.96 5.12 -6.31
CA LEU A 102 4.80 4.41 -5.06
C LEU A 102 5.42 3.01 -5.10
N ALA A 103 5.35 2.31 -6.23
CA ALA A 103 6.01 1.01 -6.41
C ALA A 103 7.54 1.13 -6.28
N ALA A 104 8.13 2.17 -6.87
CA ALA A 104 9.57 2.43 -6.74
C ALA A 104 9.96 2.76 -5.30
N TYR A 105 9.16 3.54 -4.60
CA TYR A 105 9.36 3.81 -3.17
C TYR A 105 9.22 2.54 -2.33
N GLY A 106 8.23 1.70 -2.63
CA GLY A 106 8.03 0.41 -1.97
C GLY A 106 9.25 -0.52 -2.09
N ALA A 107 9.90 -0.55 -3.25
CA ALA A 107 11.13 -1.30 -3.44
C ALA A 107 12.28 -0.80 -2.54
N ARG A 108 12.37 0.51 -2.33
CA ARG A 108 13.34 1.10 -1.39
C ARG A 108 13.03 0.76 0.06
N LEU A 109 11.75 0.77 0.44
CA LEU A 109 11.33 0.34 1.78
C LEU A 109 11.63 -1.14 2.03
N ASP A 110 11.41 -2.00 1.04
CA ASP A 110 11.73 -3.42 1.13
C ASP A 110 13.24 -3.63 1.30
N ALA A 111 14.08 -2.91 0.55
CA ALA A 111 15.53 -2.95 0.69
C ALA A 111 15.98 -2.47 2.09
N ALA A 112 15.38 -1.39 2.60
CA ALA A 112 15.68 -0.88 3.94
C ALA A 112 15.25 -1.86 5.05
N LEU A 113 14.10 -2.53 4.88
CA LEU A 113 13.63 -3.57 5.79
C LEU A 113 14.58 -4.77 5.80
N GLU A 114 15.05 -5.21 4.64
CA GLU A 114 16.04 -6.28 4.51
C GLU A 114 17.35 -5.90 5.22
N ALA A 115 17.87 -4.71 4.95
CA ALA A 115 19.07 -4.20 5.59
C ALA A 115 18.93 -4.13 7.12
N SER A 116 17.77 -3.70 7.62
CA SER A 116 17.51 -3.64 9.06
C SER A 116 17.42 -5.03 9.68
N THR A 117 16.90 -6.01 8.97
CA THR A 117 16.87 -7.41 9.39
C THR A 117 18.27 -8.00 9.49
N GLN A 118 19.09 -7.79 8.48
CA GLN A 118 20.50 -8.22 8.48
C GLN A 118 21.29 -7.58 9.62
N GLN A 119 21.06 -6.29 9.89
CA GLN A 119 21.71 -5.59 11.00
C GLN A 119 21.34 -6.20 12.36
N ILE A 120 20.06 -6.53 12.55
CA ILE A 120 19.60 -7.19 13.78
C ILE A 120 20.25 -8.57 13.94
N MET A 121 20.28 -9.35 12.86
CA MET A 121 20.92 -10.69 12.88
C MET A 121 22.41 -10.59 13.17
N TRP A 122 23.11 -9.64 12.56
CA TRP A 122 24.52 -9.39 12.82
C TRP A 122 24.76 -9.05 14.30
N ASN A 123 23.97 -8.15 14.86
CA ASN A 123 24.08 -7.75 16.27
C ASN A 123 23.80 -8.90 17.25
N LEU A 124 22.96 -9.87 16.84
CA LEU A 124 22.70 -11.08 17.65
C LEU A 124 23.84 -12.09 17.56
N ALA A 125 24.47 -12.21 16.38
CA ALA A 125 25.54 -13.16 16.13
C ALA A 125 26.91 -12.66 16.62
N SER A 126 27.10 -11.35 16.79
CA SER A 126 28.36 -10.79 17.28
C SER A 126 28.53 -11.10 18.78
N PRO A 127 29.63 -11.77 19.18
CA PRO A 127 29.89 -12.01 20.60
C PRO A 127 30.02 -10.67 21.32
N ARG A 128 29.41 -10.56 22.50
CA ARG A 128 29.61 -9.42 23.38
C ARG A 128 31.12 -9.31 23.64
N PRO A 129 31.73 -8.12 23.50
CA PRO A 129 33.07 -7.94 24.02
C PRO A 129 33.01 -8.35 25.52
N ASN A 130 33.80 -9.36 25.87
CA ASN A 130 33.98 -9.78 27.25
C ASN A 130 34.18 -8.52 28.09
N GLN A 131 33.29 -8.30 29.06
CA GLN A 131 33.71 -7.55 30.23
C GLN A 131 34.88 -8.33 30.79
N GLN A 132 36.07 -7.83 30.49
CA GLN A 132 37.27 -8.29 31.17
C GLN A 132 36.99 -8.08 32.66
N ASP A 133 36.84 -9.21 33.36
CA ASP A 133 37.03 -9.23 34.79
C ASP A 133 38.35 -8.52 35.07
N ASP A 134 38.24 -7.40 35.75
CA ASP A 134 39.37 -6.71 36.36
C ASP A 134 39.89 -7.61 37.50
N PRO A 135 41.03 -8.25 37.38
CA PRO A 135 41.62 -9.01 38.50
C PRO A 135 42.16 -8.00 39.51
N ARG A 136 41.54 -7.98 40.65
CA ARG A 136 42.10 -7.31 41.82
C ARG A 136 43.40 -8.01 42.28
#